data_0a7ff6d274a8b9cd20979ec6a32f9838
#
_entry.id   0a7ff6d274a8b9cd20979ec6a32f9838
#
_cell.length_a   1.000
_cell.length_b   1.000
_cell.length_c   1.000
_cell.angle_alpha   90.00
_cell.angle_beta   90.00
_cell.angle_gamma   90.00
#
_symmetry.space_group_name_H-M   'P 1'
#
loop_
_entity.id
_entity.type
_entity.pdbx_description
1 polymer ?
#
loop_
_entity_poly.entity_id
_entity_poly.type
_entity_poly.pdbx_seq_one_letter_code
_entity_poly.pdbx_strand_id
1 'polypeptide(L)'
;MVQYQTGKRGTGFFVWLRLVYSSSLFHLIARDSLDPSTTNSQTVVIVFRMFTPAAYLVLLALWLFPKTLSPDFFGGPLVYNVVLLVCLVEAIFFPYYYFLFTQVERHNKNLQHFAADRTVRFNLVRNCFQAMSLASQPGGKMTTDPEAYIRKVIEGWFLDVPILQIYRGNFASWCGWAFFGKELEEMTPEEVSENDEIVVYIESMAQWRFPEGFNKSLYSARLTLDPVFVTQRPFFFYASIWCVNTLTHFFLFQMGYRRRPEYCTAAANLYHRPKSTLKTDSPSKQPIVFVHGIGIGFAHYMGLLHLFPTDVDIYLLEWPHVAMQMATGW
;
A
#
# COMPACT_ATOMS: atom_id res chain seq x y z
N MET A 1 -24.45 -8.81 10.76
CA MET A 1 -24.64 -10.26 10.62
C MET A 1 -24.36 -10.62 9.18
N VAL A 2 -23.14 -10.98 8.84
CA VAL A 2 -22.73 -11.39 7.50
C VAL A 2 -22.37 -12.86 7.57
N GLN A 3 -23.24 -13.70 7.03
CA GLN A 3 -23.02 -15.14 6.88
C GLN A 3 -22.04 -15.38 5.73
N TYR A 4 -20.90 -15.98 6.02
CA TYR A 4 -20.04 -16.60 5.03
C TYR A 4 -20.70 -17.91 4.56
N GLN A 5 -21.25 -17.89 3.35
CA GLN A 5 -21.61 -19.13 2.64
C GLN A 5 -20.44 -19.52 1.74
N THR A 6 -19.80 -20.64 2.09
CA THR A 6 -18.96 -21.43 1.19
C THR A 6 -19.87 -22.08 0.13
N GLY A 7 -19.83 -21.61 -1.10
CA GLY A 7 -20.70 -22.06 -2.20
C GLY A 7 -19.94 -22.29 -3.50
N LYS A 8 -19.82 -23.56 -3.86
CA LYS A 8 -19.70 -24.23 -5.18
C LYS A 8 -19.39 -23.35 -6.40
N ARG A 9 -18.40 -23.82 -7.18
CA ARG A 9 -17.96 -23.33 -8.50
C ARG A 9 -19.13 -23.08 -9.44
N GLY A 10 -19.51 -21.84 -9.60
CA GLY A 10 -20.40 -21.36 -10.65
C GLY A 10 -19.58 -20.88 -11.84
N THR A 11 -20.07 -21.18 -13.04
CA THR A 11 -19.47 -20.88 -14.34
C THR A 11 -19.01 -19.42 -14.44
N GLY A 12 -17.85 -19.18 -15.06
CA GLY A 12 -17.08 -17.91 -15.06
C GLY A 12 -17.87 -16.65 -15.45
N PHE A 13 -18.98 -16.75 -16.16
CA PHE A 13 -19.83 -15.62 -16.54
C PHE A 13 -20.63 -15.02 -15.35
N PHE A 14 -21.11 -15.84 -14.44
CA PHE A 14 -21.81 -15.37 -13.22
C PHE A 14 -20.85 -14.79 -12.18
N VAL A 15 -19.60 -15.27 -12.13
CA VAL A 15 -18.55 -14.69 -11.30
C VAL A 15 -18.19 -13.29 -11.82
N TRP A 16 -18.15 -13.10 -13.12
CA TRP A 16 -17.87 -11.81 -13.77
C TRP A 16 -18.97 -10.78 -13.48
N LEU A 17 -20.25 -11.14 -13.62
CA LEU A 17 -21.39 -10.28 -13.25
C LEU A 17 -21.42 -9.95 -11.76
N ARG A 18 -21.06 -10.89 -10.89
CA ARG A 18 -21.00 -10.66 -9.44
C ARG A 18 -19.83 -9.75 -9.04
N LEU A 19 -18.68 -9.84 -9.70
CA LEU A 19 -17.53 -8.95 -9.48
C LEU A 19 -17.80 -7.51 -9.95
N VAL A 20 -18.53 -7.34 -11.04
CA VAL A 20 -18.90 -6.00 -11.55
C VAL A 20 -20.02 -5.37 -10.72
N TYR A 21 -20.96 -6.16 -10.17
CA TYR A 21 -22.14 -5.63 -9.47
C TYR A 21 -22.03 -5.64 -7.93
N SER A 22 -21.22 -6.51 -7.33
CA SER A 22 -21.38 -6.77 -5.87
C SER A 22 -20.57 -5.86 -4.96
N SER A 23 -19.59 -5.13 -5.42
CA SER A 23 -18.68 -4.59 -4.44
C SER A 23 -18.61 -3.09 -4.26
N SER A 24 -19.25 -2.24 -5.05
CA SER A 24 -18.89 -0.84 -4.82
C SER A 24 -19.86 0.26 -5.20
N LEU A 25 -20.75 0.07 -6.16
CA LEU A 25 -21.59 1.20 -6.56
C LEU A 25 -22.63 1.56 -5.48
N PHE A 26 -23.24 0.57 -4.85
CA PHE A 26 -24.28 0.79 -3.82
C PHE A 26 -23.72 1.26 -2.48
N HIS A 27 -22.54 0.77 -2.07
CA HIS A 27 -21.92 1.22 -0.81
C HIS A 27 -21.27 2.59 -0.90
N LEU A 28 -20.78 2.99 -2.08
CA LEU A 28 -20.16 4.31 -2.28
C LEU A 28 -21.21 5.42 -2.37
N ILE A 29 -22.35 5.14 -2.99
CA ILE A 29 -23.45 6.13 -3.11
C ILE A 29 -24.11 6.39 -1.76
N ALA A 30 -24.13 5.40 -0.86
CA ALA A 30 -24.83 5.50 0.41
C ALA A 30 -24.04 6.14 1.56
N ARG A 31 -22.71 6.26 1.46
CA ARG A 31 -21.88 6.69 2.59
C ARG A 31 -21.40 8.16 2.55
N ASP A 32 -21.37 8.80 1.38
CA ASP A 32 -20.69 10.10 1.21
C ASP A 32 -21.58 11.21 0.66
N SER A 33 -22.85 11.24 1.00
CA SER A 33 -23.80 12.21 0.43
C SER A 33 -23.76 13.63 1.05
N LEU A 34 -22.77 14.00 1.87
CA LEU A 34 -22.87 15.23 2.66
C LEU A 34 -21.69 16.21 2.61
N ASP A 35 -20.63 15.99 1.83
CA ASP A 35 -19.55 16.98 1.72
C ASP A 35 -19.29 17.43 0.27
N PRO A 36 -19.56 18.72 -0.07
CA PRO A 36 -19.34 19.25 -1.43
C PRO A 36 -17.87 19.27 -1.88
N SER A 37 -16.90 19.23 -0.95
CA SER A 37 -15.47 19.19 -1.28
C SER A 37 -15.01 17.83 -1.85
N THR A 38 -15.79 16.76 -1.61
CA THR A 38 -15.51 15.39 -2.06
C THR A 38 -16.02 15.09 -3.47
N THR A 39 -16.89 15.94 -4.04
CA THR A 39 -17.59 15.69 -5.32
C THR A 39 -16.61 15.51 -6.48
N ASN A 40 -15.54 16.29 -6.55
CA ASN A 40 -14.56 16.19 -7.64
C ASN A 40 -13.73 14.89 -7.58
N SER A 41 -13.36 14.45 -6.40
CA SER A 41 -12.60 13.21 -6.22
C SER A 41 -13.45 11.97 -6.51
N GLN A 42 -14.72 11.99 -6.12
CA GLN A 42 -15.67 10.90 -6.41
C GLN A 42 -15.94 10.76 -7.89
N THR A 43 -16.10 11.87 -8.61
CA THR A 43 -16.31 11.87 -10.07
C THR A 43 -15.13 11.22 -10.78
N VAL A 44 -13.89 11.55 -10.41
CA VAL A 44 -12.68 10.95 -11.00
C VAL A 44 -12.65 9.43 -10.74
N VAL A 45 -12.98 8.98 -9.55
CA VAL A 45 -13.04 7.56 -9.21
C VAL A 45 -14.09 6.83 -10.03
N ILE A 46 -15.29 7.42 -10.20
CA ILE A 46 -16.37 6.84 -11.01
C ILE A 46 -15.94 6.75 -12.48
N VAL A 47 -15.36 7.81 -13.05
CA VAL A 47 -14.87 7.81 -14.44
C VAL A 47 -13.85 6.69 -14.65
N PHE A 48 -12.87 6.53 -13.75
CA PHE A 48 -11.88 5.46 -13.86
C PHE A 48 -12.51 4.07 -13.77
N ARG A 49 -13.51 3.87 -12.89
CA ARG A 49 -14.21 2.58 -12.76
C ARG A 49 -15.07 2.23 -13.97
N MET A 50 -15.65 3.23 -14.61
CA MET A 50 -16.50 3.03 -15.78
C MET A 50 -15.70 2.82 -17.09
N PHE A 51 -14.41 3.16 -17.11
CA PHE A 51 -13.59 3.06 -18.31
C PHE A 51 -13.47 1.63 -18.83
N THR A 52 -13.14 0.68 -17.98
CA THR A 52 -13.01 -0.74 -18.37
C THR A 52 -14.32 -1.34 -18.86
N PRO A 53 -15.47 -1.23 -18.15
CA PRO A 53 -16.76 -1.68 -18.68
C PRO A 53 -17.11 -1.01 -20.03
N ALA A 54 -16.84 0.30 -20.17
CA ALA A 54 -17.08 1.01 -21.42
C ALA A 54 -16.25 0.44 -22.58
N ALA A 55 -14.98 0.13 -22.34
CA ALA A 55 -14.12 -0.49 -23.35
C ALA A 55 -14.68 -1.83 -23.86
N TYR A 56 -15.16 -2.69 -22.96
CA TYR A 56 -15.83 -3.94 -23.34
C TYR A 56 -17.12 -3.71 -24.12
N LEU A 57 -17.93 -2.72 -23.71
CA LEU A 57 -19.16 -2.37 -24.43
C LEU A 57 -18.88 -1.86 -25.83
N VAL A 58 -17.83 -1.02 -26.00
CA VAL A 58 -17.40 -0.53 -27.31
C VAL A 58 -16.95 -1.69 -28.20
N LEU A 59 -16.11 -2.59 -27.69
CA LEU A 59 -15.67 -3.78 -28.45
C LEU A 59 -16.85 -4.67 -28.85
N LEU A 60 -17.79 -4.90 -27.95
CA LEU A 60 -19.02 -5.64 -28.24
C LEU A 60 -19.86 -4.94 -29.33
N ALA A 61 -20.01 -3.62 -29.24
CA ALA A 61 -20.74 -2.83 -30.21
C ALA A 61 -20.09 -2.86 -31.60
N LEU A 62 -18.75 -2.73 -31.66
CA LEU A 62 -17.98 -2.86 -32.90
C LEU A 62 -18.14 -4.25 -33.54
N TRP A 63 -18.21 -5.29 -32.72
CA TRP A 63 -18.45 -6.66 -33.19
C TRP A 63 -19.87 -6.89 -33.70
N LEU A 64 -20.89 -6.37 -32.99
CA LEU A 64 -22.30 -6.56 -33.34
C LEU A 64 -22.73 -5.67 -34.51
N PHE A 65 -22.17 -4.45 -34.62
CA PHE A 65 -22.60 -3.44 -35.56
C PHE A 65 -21.45 -2.91 -36.46
N PRO A 66 -20.65 -3.80 -37.11
CA PRO A 66 -19.44 -3.40 -37.82
C PRO A 66 -19.68 -2.45 -39.02
N LYS A 67 -20.89 -2.51 -39.61
CA LYS A 67 -21.26 -1.61 -40.74
C LYS A 67 -21.64 -0.22 -40.27
N THR A 68 -22.29 -0.10 -39.10
CA THR A 68 -22.73 1.19 -38.54
C THR A 68 -21.57 1.90 -37.85
N LEU A 69 -20.74 1.17 -37.14
CA LEU A 69 -19.56 1.66 -36.43
C LEU A 69 -18.30 1.49 -37.30
N SER A 70 -18.41 1.90 -38.55
CA SER A 70 -17.31 1.91 -39.52
C SER A 70 -16.28 3.01 -39.20
N PRO A 71 -15.09 2.96 -39.79
CA PRO A 71 -14.10 4.05 -39.68
C PRO A 71 -14.66 5.46 -39.96
N ASP A 72 -15.62 5.57 -40.90
CA ASP A 72 -16.25 6.85 -41.26
C ASP A 72 -17.10 7.42 -40.11
N PHE A 73 -17.76 6.54 -39.30
CA PHE A 73 -18.49 6.96 -38.11
C PHE A 73 -17.56 7.64 -37.08
N PHE A 74 -16.32 7.19 -36.98
CA PHE A 74 -15.30 7.74 -36.05
C PHE A 74 -14.50 8.92 -36.67
N GLY A 75 -14.85 9.39 -37.83
CA GLY A 75 -14.14 10.48 -38.51
C GLY A 75 -12.86 10.04 -39.21
N GLY A 76 -12.71 8.74 -39.49
CA GLY A 76 -11.63 8.17 -40.26
C GLY A 76 -10.91 6.98 -39.64
N PRO A 77 -10.11 6.26 -40.43
CA PRO A 77 -9.46 5.02 -40.03
C PRO A 77 -8.45 5.20 -38.86
N LEU A 78 -7.81 6.37 -38.75
CA LEU A 78 -6.86 6.63 -37.69
C LEU A 78 -7.55 6.63 -36.32
N VAL A 79 -8.64 7.40 -36.17
CA VAL A 79 -9.38 7.50 -34.92
C VAL A 79 -10.01 6.15 -34.56
N TYR A 80 -10.60 5.46 -35.52
CA TYR A 80 -11.12 4.12 -35.36
C TYR A 80 -10.07 3.15 -34.79
N ASN A 81 -8.87 3.11 -35.42
CA ASN A 81 -7.79 2.23 -34.98
C ASN A 81 -7.26 2.59 -33.57
N VAL A 82 -7.20 3.88 -33.22
CA VAL A 82 -6.80 4.33 -31.87
C VAL A 82 -7.83 3.89 -30.85
N VAL A 83 -9.12 4.08 -31.10
CA VAL A 83 -10.20 3.65 -30.20
C VAL A 83 -10.17 2.13 -30.04
N LEU A 84 -10.04 1.39 -31.14
CA LEU A 84 -9.96 -0.06 -31.10
C LEU A 84 -8.74 -0.53 -30.29
N LEU A 85 -7.57 0.07 -30.54
CA LEU A 85 -6.34 -0.27 -29.79
C LEU A 85 -6.48 -0.01 -28.29
N VAL A 86 -7.00 1.16 -27.90
CA VAL A 86 -7.22 1.52 -26.49
C VAL A 86 -8.18 0.51 -25.81
N CYS A 87 -9.30 0.19 -26.49
CA CYS A 87 -10.26 -0.77 -25.95
C CYS A 87 -9.67 -2.19 -25.85
N LEU A 88 -8.88 -2.63 -26.81
CA LEU A 88 -8.22 -3.94 -26.79
C LEU A 88 -7.16 -4.03 -25.68
N VAL A 89 -6.33 -2.99 -25.53
CA VAL A 89 -5.33 -2.93 -24.49
C VAL A 89 -5.99 -3.01 -23.11
N GLU A 90 -7.06 -2.25 -22.88
CA GLU A 90 -7.80 -2.27 -21.63
C GLU A 90 -8.47 -3.63 -21.37
N ALA A 91 -9.04 -4.24 -22.41
CA ALA A 91 -9.70 -5.54 -22.30
C ALA A 91 -8.72 -6.68 -21.97
N ILE A 92 -7.48 -6.59 -22.42
CA ILE A 92 -6.41 -7.54 -22.09
C ILE A 92 -5.82 -7.23 -20.70
N PHE A 93 -5.64 -5.93 -20.39
CA PHE A 93 -5.06 -5.51 -19.13
C PHE A 93 -5.91 -5.87 -17.91
N PHE A 94 -7.22 -5.78 -18.01
CA PHE A 94 -8.12 -6.08 -16.90
C PHE A 94 -7.97 -7.51 -16.35
N PRO A 95 -8.09 -8.60 -17.14
CA PRO A 95 -7.89 -9.95 -16.64
C PRO A 95 -6.43 -10.20 -16.18
N TYR A 96 -5.45 -9.58 -16.83
CA TYR A 96 -4.05 -9.65 -16.41
C TYR A 96 -3.85 -9.02 -15.03
N TYR A 97 -4.44 -7.85 -14.79
CA TYR A 97 -4.41 -7.19 -13.48
C TYR A 97 -5.02 -8.06 -12.38
N TYR A 98 -6.18 -8.67 -12.64
CA TYR A 98 -6.81 -9.59 -11.70
C TYR A 98 -5.97 -10.84 -11.45
N PHE A 99 -5.35 -11.37 -12.48
CA PHE A 99 -4.41 -12.48 -12.32
C PHE A 99 -3.26 -12.10 -11.38
N LEU A 100 -2.61 -10.97 -11.59
CA LEU A 100 -1.55 -10.48 -10.72
C LEU A 100 -2.05 -10.28 -9.28
N PHE A 101 -3.20 -9.65 -9.12
CA PHE A 101 -3.80 -9.42 -7.80
C PHE A 101 -4.02 -10.73 -7.05
N THR A 102 -4.57 -11.76 -7.70
CA THR A 102 -4.78 -13.07 -7.06
C THR A 102 -3.48 -13.76 -6.69
N GLN A 103 -2.40 -13.55 -7.43
CA GLN A 103 -1.08 -14.07 -7.07
C GLN A 103 -0.54 -13.37 -5.82
N VAL A 104 -0.62 -12.05 -5.75
CA VAL A 104 -0.19 -11.26 -4.58
C VAL A 104 -0.99 -11.66 -3.33
N GLU A 105 -2.31 -11.79 -3.45
CA GLU A 105 -3.17 -12.19 -2.32
C GLU A 105 -2.84 -13.60 -1.82
N ARG A 106 -2.57 -14.55 -2.73
CA ARG A 106 -2.13 -15.91 -2.38
C ARG A 106 -0.76 -15.88 -1.71
N HIS A 107 0.15 -15.06 -2.20
CA HIS A 107 1.49 -14.94 -1.63
C HIS A 107 1.43 -14.38 -0.20
N ASN A 108 0.62 -13.33 0.04
CA ASN A 108 0.42 -12.78 1.39
C ASN A 108 -0.08 -13.83 2.39
N LYS A 109 -1.00 -14.71 1.98
CA LYS A 109 -1.49 -15.81 2.83
C LYS A 109 -0.43 -16.87 3.10
N ASN A 110 0.57 -17.00 2.24
CA ASN A 110 1.64 -17.99 2.34
C ASN A 110 2.94 -17.41 2.91
N LEU A 111 2.99 -16.10 3.19
CA LEU A 111 4.13 -15.52 3.89
C LEU A 111 4.23 -16.18 5.26
N GLN A 112 5.09 -17.20 5.34
CA GLN A 112 5.52 -17.75 6.62
C GLN A 112 6.16 -16.61 7.39
N HIS A 113 5.48 -16.21 8.43
CA HIS A 113 5.87 -15.12 9.26
C HIS A 113 7.28 -15.32 9.76
N PHE A 114 7.93 -14.21 9.94
CA PHE A 114 9.15 -14.10 10.69
C PHE A 114 9.05 -15.03 11.91
N ALA A 115 9.62 -16.24 11.79
CA ALA A 115 9.84 -17.14 12.91
C ALA A 115 10.96 -16.54 13.77
N ALA A 116 10.74 -15.29 14.24
CA ALA A 116 11.67 -14.65 15.11
C ALA A 116 11.71 -15.45 16.41
N ASP A 117 12.90 -15.71 16.91
CA ASP A 117 13.06 -16.23 18.25
C ASP A 117 12.38 -15.29 19.28
N ARG A 118 11.89 -15.86 20.39
CA ARG A 118 11.25 -15.11 21.47
C ARG A 118 12.05 -13.88 21.89
N THR A 119 13.37 -14.03 22.05
CA THR A 119 14.27 -12.93 22.44
C THR A 119 14.25 -11.78 21.42
N VAL A 120 14.21 -12.10 20.12
CA VAL A 120 14.15 -11.10 19.04
C VAL A 120 12.81 -10.38 19.07
N ARG A 121 11.68 -11.10 19.25
CA ARG A 121 10.35 -10.49 19.36
C ARG A 121 10.25 -9.55 20.55
N PHE A 122 10.66 -9.99 21.74
CA PHE A 122 10.64 -9.13 22.94
C PHE A 122 11.54 -7.90 22.81
N ASN A 123 12.73 -8.04 22.20
CA ASN A 123 13.59 -6.91 21.90
C ASN A 123 12.94 -5.93 20.92
N LEU A 124 12.24 -6.43 19.91
CA LEU A 124 11.48 -5.59 18.98
C LEU A 124 10.39 -4.81 19.68
N VAL A 125 9.53 -5.49 20.46
CA VAL A 125 8.47 -4.85 21.24
C VAL A 125 9.05 -3.76 22.15
N ARG A 126 10.06 -4.11 22.94
CA ARG A 126 10.72 -3.17 23.85
C ARG A 126 11.27 -1.95 23.13
N ASN A 127 11.99 -2.16 22.02
CA ASN A 127 12.59 -1.07 21.25
C ASN A 127 11.52 -0.17 20.61
N CYS A 128 10.44 -0.75 20.07
CA CYS A 128 9.32 0.02 19.53
C CYS A 128 8.68 0.92 20.59
N PHE A 129 8.34 0.37 21.75
CA PHE A 129 7.66 1.15 22.79
C PHE A 129 8.61 2.13 23.50
N GLN A 130 9.88 1.80 23.66
CA GLN A 130 10.87 2.76 24.13
C GLN A 130 11.08 3.90 23.13
N ALA A 131 11.13 3.61 21.83
CA ALA A 131 11.19 4.66 20.81
C ALA A 131 9.96 5.57 20.82
N MET A 132 8.76 5.01 21.02
CA MET A 132 7.53 5.78 21.20
C MET A 132 7.59 6.70 22.41
N SER A 133 8.13 6.24 23.54
CA SER A 133 8.27 7.07 24.75
C SER A 133 9.25 8.24 24.56
N LEU A 134 10.20 8.12 23.61
CA LEU A 134 11.16 9.15 23.26
C LEU A 134 10.73 9.98 22.04
N ALA A 135 9.61 9.61 21.38
CA ALA A 135 9.18 10.26 20.15
C ALA A 135 8.85 11.74 20.37
N SER A 136 9.28 12.56 19.43
CA SER A 136 8.84 13.95 19.36
C SER A 136 7.43 14.02 18.81
N GLN A 137 6.62 14.87 19.41
CA GLN A 137 5.30 15.19 18.84
C GLN A 137 5.43 15.91 17.49
N PRO A 138 4.40 15.87 16.62
CA PRO A 138 4.36 16.68 15.42
C PRO A 138 4.68 18.15 15.74
N GLY A 139 5.73 18.70 15.12
CA GLY A 139 6.24 20.04 15.41
C GLY A 139 7.54 20.07 16.24
N GLY A 140 8.16 18.92 16.51
CA GLY A 140 9.50 18.83 17.11
C GLY A 140 9.52 19.02 18.64
N LYS A 141 8.36 19.03 19.32
CA LYS A 141 8.28 19.04 20.78
C LYS A 141 8.39 17.61 21.30
N MET A 142 9.22 17.40 22.30
CA MET A 142 9.24 16.12 23.01
C MET A 142 7.88 15.92 23.71
N THR A 143 7.40 14.66 23.70
CA THR A 143 6.16 14.34 24.41
C THR A 143 6.36 14.54 25.92
N THR A 144 5.44 15.23 26.55
CA THR A 144 5.44 15.46 28.01
C THR A 144 4.75 14.33 28.77
N ASP A 145 3.99 13.48 28.08
CA ASP A 145 3.27 12.33 28.63
C ASP A 145 3.46 11.12 27.68
N PRO A 146 4.54 10.33 27.87
CA PRO A 146 4.81 9.16 27.04
C PRO A 146 3.69 8.11 27.10
N GLU A 147 3.08 7.93 28.26
CA GLU A 147 2.00 6.95 28.45
C GLU A 147 0.76 7.34 27.65
N ALA A 148 0.36 8.61 27.68
CA ALA A 148 -0.74 9.10 26.86
C ALA A 148 -0.44 8.98 25.35
N TYR A 149 0.81 9.19 24.94
CA TYR A 149 1.21 9.00 23.56
C TYR A 149 1.10 7.53 23.12
N ILE A 150 1.57 6.59 23.95
CA ILE A 150 1.42 5.14 23.68
C ILE A 150 -0.06 4.77 23.56
N ARG A 151 -0.92 5.24 24.49
CA ARG A 151 -2.37 5.01 24.41
C ARG A 151 -2.96 5.55 23.10
N LYS A 152 -2.55 6.74 22.66
CA LYS A 152 -3.02 7.34 21.42
C LYS A 152 -2.56 6.56 20.18
N VAL A 153 -1.35 6.01 20.19
CA VAL A 153 -0.88 5.12 19.12
C VAL A 153 -1.71 3.84 19.06
N ILE A 154 -2.04 3.26 20.21
CA ILE A 154 -2.91 2.07 20.30
C ILE A 154 -4.29 2.40 19.73
N GLU A 155 -4.93 3.51 20.13
CA GLU A 155 -6.21 3.95 19.58
C GLU A 155 -6.17 4.07 18.05
N GLY A 156 -5.07 4.59 17.49
CA GLY A 156 -4.89 4.70 16.05
C GLY A 156 -4.93 3.35 15.31
N TRP A 157 -4.39 2.28 15.90
CA TRP A 157 -4.49 0.92 15.35
C TRP A 157 -5.92 0.36 15.40
N PHE A 158 -6.77 0.91 16.25
CA PHE A 158 -8.19 0.61 16.36
C PHE A 158 -9.09 1.68 15.73
N LEU A 159 -8.59 2.41 14.72
CA LEU A 159 -9.32 3.45 13.97
C LEU A 159 -9.84 4.58 14.86
N ASP A 160 -8.99 5.06 15.74
CA ASP A 160 -9.23 6.13 16.72
C ASP A 160 -10.37 5.83 17.72
N VAL A 161 -10.69 4.56 17.93
CA VAL A 161 -11.61 4.16 19.00
C VAL A 161 -10.96 4.46 20.36
N PRO A 162 -11.69 5.09 21.31
CA PRO A 162 -11.15 5.39 22.64
C PRO A 162 -10.65 4.13 23.34
N ILE A 163 -9.51 4.24 24.03
CA ILE A 163 -8.85 3.09 24.67
C ILE A 163 -9.74 2.35 25.69
N LEU A 164 -10.69 3.08 26.30
CA LEU A 164 -11.69 2.52 27.20
C LEU A 164 -12.60 1.45 26.56
N GLN A 165 -12.74 1.47 25.24
CA GLN A 165 -13.58 0.53 24.49
C GLN A 165 -12.76 -0.63 23.90
N ILE A 166 -11.43 -0.60 24.02
CA ILE A 166 -10.53 -1.67 23.58
C ILE A 166 -10.39 -2.68 24.68
N TYR A 167 -10.90 -3.89 24.46
CA TYR A 167 -10.81 -4.98 25.41
C TYR A 167 -9.49 -5.75 25.27
N ARG A 168 -9.07 -6.43 26.34
CA ARG A 168 -7.81 -7.18 26.39
C ARG A 168 -7.70 -8.22 25.27
N GLY A 169 -8.78 -8.93 24.96
CA GLY A 169 -8.83 -9.89 23.86
C GLY A 169 -8.66 -9.25 22.48
N ASN A 170 -9.22 -8.04 22.26
CA ASN A 170 -8.99 -7.30 21.00
C ASN A 170 -7.53 -6.90 20.85
N PHE A 171 -6.92 -6.39 21.92
CA PHE A 171 -5.52 -6.00 21.91
C PHE A 171 -4.58 -7.20 21.76
N ALA A 172 -4.87 -8.32 22.42
CA ALA A 172 -4.13 -9.57 22.27
C ALA A 172 -4.20 -10.11 20.82
N SER A 173 -5.36 -10.01 20.16
CA SER A 173 -5.50 -10.36 18.73
C SER A 173 -4.65 -9.46 17.82
N TRP A 174 -4.60 -8.16 18.11
CA TRP A 174 -3.72 -7.24 17.38
C TRP A 174 -2.23 -7.56 17.63
N CYS A 175 -1.82 -7.87 18.86
CA CYS A 175 -0.46 -8.30 19.17
C CYS A 175 -0.09 -9.61 18.45
N GLY A 176 -1.02 -10.58 18.38
CA GLY A 176 -0.86 -11.82 17.64
C GLY A 176 -0.51 -11.57 16.18
N TRP A 177 -1.23 -10.65 15.53
CA TRP A 177 -0.87 -10.20 14.19
C TRP A 177 0.47 -9.45 14.15
N ALA A 178 0.67 -8.45 15.02
CA ALA A 178 1.80 -7.53 14.92
C ALA A 178 3.16 -8.21 15.15
N PHE A 179 3.22 -9.19 16.06
CA PHE A 179 4.47 -9.81 16.50
C PHE A 179 4.63 -11.27 16.10
N PHE A 180 3.53 -11.95 15.76
CA PHE A 180 3.55 -13.35 15.32
C PHE A 180 3.00 -13.51 13.89
N GLY A 181 2.27 -12.51 13.39
CA GLY A 181 1.60 -12.53 12.09
C GLY A 181 0.52 -13.60 11.99
N LYS A 182 -0.08 -13.98 13.08
CA LYS A 182 -1.07 -15.05 13.19
C LYS A 182 -2.36 -14.54 13.82
N GLU A 183 -3.47 -15.21 13.50
CA GLU A 183 -4.68 -15.12 14.31
C GLU A 183 -4.44 -15.86 15.63
N LEU A 184 -5.16 -15.48 16.71
CA LEU A 184 -5.00 -16.12 18.01
C LEU A 184 -5.30 -17.64 17.95
N GLU A 185 -6.23 -18.04 17.11
CA GLU A 185 -6.63 -19.43 16.89
C GLU A 185 -5.57 -20.28 16.19
N GLU A 186 -4.62 -19.63 15.51
CA GLU A 186 -3.52 -20.27 14.79
C GLU A 186 -2.23 -20.36 15.64
N MET A 187 -2.24 -19.75 16.82
CA MET A 187 -1.07 -19.70 17.73
C MET A 187 -0.96 -21.00 18.53
N THR A 188 0.29 -21.43 18.77
CA THR A 188 0.56 -22.52 19.70
C THR A 188 0.33 -22.05 21.15
N PRO A 189 0.13 -22.97 22.10
CA PRO A 189 -0.02 -22.59 23.51
C PRO A 189 1.15 -21.76 24.06
N GLU A 190 2.37 -22.05 23.60
CA GLU A 190 3.59 -21.30 23.95
C GLU A 190 3.55 -19.87 23.38
N GLU A 191 3.12 -19.73 22.12
CA GLU A 191 2.96 -18.42 21.47
C GLU A 191 1.86 -17.60 22.14
N VAL A 192 0.74 -18.23 22.54
CA VAL A 192 -0.33 -17.55 23.31
C VAL A 192 0.19 -17.04 24.64
N SER A 193 0.97 -17.86 25.37
CA SER A 193 1.58 -17.44 26.63
C SER A 193 2.55 -16.28 26.45
N GLU A 194 3.37 -16.33 25.39
CA GLU A 194 4.30 -15.24 25.04
C GLU A 194 3.55 -13.97 24.65
N ASN A 195 2.47 -14.08 23.89
CA ASN A 195 1.63 -12.96 23.50
C ASN A 195 0.99 -12.28 24.72
N ASP A 196 0.54 -13.06 25.70
CA ASP A 196 0.03 -12.53 26.97
C ASP A 196 1.11 -11.76 27.75
N GLU A 197 2.35 -12.25 27.79
CA GLU A 197 3.47 -11.51 28.39
C GLU A 197 3.74 -10.19 27.67
N ILE A 198 3.65 -10.18 26.32
CA ILE A 198 3.79 -8.96 25.52
C ILE A 198 2.67 -7.96 25.86
N VAL A 199 1.42 -8.42 25.96
CA VAL A 199 0.29 -7.58 26.35
C VAL A 199 0.53 -6.95 27.72
N VAL A 200 0.92 -7.74 28.73
CA VAL A 200 1.22 -7.26 30.08
C VAL A 200 2.36 -6.23 30.06
N TYR A 201 3.40 -6.46 29.26
CA TYR A 201 4.49 -5.51 29.10
C TYR A 201 4.01 -4.17 28.52
N ILE A 202 3.18 -4.20 27.48
CA ILE A 202 2.65 -2.99 26.85
C ILE A 202 1.69 -2.26 27.80
N GLU A 203 0.84 -2.98 28.53
CA GLU A 203 -0.01 -2.41 29.58
C GLU A 203 0.81 -1.64 30.63
N SER A 204 1.97 -2.19 31.02
CA SER A 204 2.87 -1.52 31.96
C SER A 204 3.48 -0.23 31.38
N MET A 205 3.84 -0.24 30.09
CA MET A 205 4.40 0.94 29.39
C MET A 205 3.36 2.02 29.15
N ALA A 206 2.12 1.62 28.88
CA ALA A 206 1.00 2.54 28.66
C ALA A 206 0.38 3.06 29.97
N GLN A 207 0.78 2.53 31.12
CA GLN A 207 0.13 2.73 32.42
C GLN A 207 -1.40 2.56 32.30
N TRP A 208 -1.81 1.50 31.60
CA TRP A 208 -3.20 1.21 31.29
C TRP A 208 -3.45 -0.30 31.32
N ARG A 209 -4.55 -0.72 31.94
CA ARG A 209 -5.03 -2.11 31.84
C ARG A 209 -6.28 -2.17 30.99
N PHE A 210 -6.23 -3.04 29.99
CA PHE A 210 -7.40 -3.28 29.16
C PHE A 210 -8.48 -4.01 29.93
N PRO A 211 -9.76 -3.61 29.77
CA PRO A 211 -10.89 -4.37 30.31
C PRO A 211 -10.87 -5.81 29.80
N GLU A 212 -11.19 -6.76 30.67
CA GLU A 212 -11.29 -8.17 30.28
C GLU A 212 -12.43 -8.39 29.28
N GLY A 213 -12.22 -9.32 28.34
CA GLY A 213 -13.22 -9.69 27.35
C GLY A 213 -12.79 -9.40 25.91
N PHE A 214 -13.76 -9.46 24.99
CA PHE A 214 -13.59 -9.26 23.56
C PHE A 214 -14.80 -8.53 22.97
N ASN A 215 -14.58 -7.42 22.33
CA ASN A 215 -15.60 -6.67 21.61
C ASN A 215 -15.62 -7.09 20.14
N LYS A 216 -16.65 -7.85 19.73
CA LYS A 216 -16.80 -8.36 18.35
C LYS A 216 -17.10 -7.28 17.31
N SER A 217 -17.52 -6.10 17.73
CA SER A 217 -17.79 -4.98 16.82
C SER A 217 -16.56 -4.09 16.59
N LEU A 218 -15.48 -4.31 17.34
CA LEU A 218 -14.27 -3.54 17.24
C LEU A 218 -13.34 -4.15 16.19
N TYR A 219 -12.89 -3.32 15.26
CA TYR A 219 -11.94 -3.68 14.22
C TYR A 219 -10.58 -3.05 14.53
N SER A 220 -9.53 -3.83 14.37
CA SER A 220 -8.14 -3.33 14.37
C SER A 220 -7.53 -3.49 12.97
N ALA A 221 -6.71 -2.54 12.55
CA ALA A 221 -6.00 -2.65 11.29
C ALA A 221 -4.89 -3.72 11.37
N ARG A 222 -5.00 -4.77 10.53
CA ARG A 222 -4.06 -5.90 10.47
C ARG A 222 -3.63 -6.12 9.03
N LEU A 223 -2.66 -5.33 8.58
CA LEU A 223 -2.35 -5.10 7.16
C LEU A 223 -1.99 -6.36 6.35
N THR A 224 -1.52 -7.44 7.01
CA THR A 224 -1.14 -8.69 6.33
C THR A 224 -2.19 -9.80 6.46
N LEU A 225 -3.09 -9.73 7.44
CA LEU A 225 -4.18 -10.70 7.64
C LEU A 225 -5.48 -10.23 7.01
N ASP A 226 -5.71 -8.92 6.98
CA ASP A 226 -6.93 -8.37 6.42
C ASP A 226 -6.94 -8.49 4.90
N PRO A 227 -8.10 -8.76 4.29
CA PRO A 227 -8.21 -8.85 2.84
C PRO A 227 -7.89 -7.50 2.18
N VAL A 228 -7.06 -7.54 1.14
CA VAL A 228 -6.69 -6.34 0.39
C VAL A 228 -7.82 -5.98 -0.58
N PHE A 229 -8.44 -4.83 -0.38
CA PHE A 229 -9.43 -4.28 -1.30
C PHE A 229 -8.73 -3.43 -2.36
N VAL A 230 -8.67 -3.94 -3.58
CA VAL A 230 -8.02 -3.25 -4.69
C VAL A 230 -9.06 -2.74 -5.67
N THR A 231 -8.93 -1.47 -6.04
CA THR A 231 -9.70 -0.88 -7.15
C THR A 231 -8.77 -0.75 -8.35
N GLN A 232 -9.06 -1.53 -9.39
CA GLN A 232 -8.35 -1.43 -10.67
C GLN A 232 -8.59 -0.04 -11.29
N ARG A 233 -7.52 0.51 -11.86
CA ARG A 233 -7.55 1.72 -12.67
C ARG A 233 -7.28 1.37 -14.13
N PRO A 234 -7.70 2.20 -15.10
CA PRO A 234 -7.41 1.96 -16.51
C PRO A 234 -5.91 1.83 -16.79
N PHE A 235 -5.56 1.07 -17.82
CA PHE A 235 -4.17 0.84 -18.21
C PHE A 235 -3.36 2.13 -18.37
N PHE A 236 -3.95 3.18 -18.98
CA PHE A 236 -3.25 4.44 -19.20
C PHE A 236 -2.78 5.10 -17.90
N PHE A 237 -3.47 4.88 -16.78
CA PHE A 237 -3.04 5.36 -15.47
C PHE A 237 -1.68 4.74 -15.06
N TYR A 238 -1.55 3.43 -15.20
CA TYR A 238 -0.30 2.74 -14.90
C TYR A 238 0.81 3.08 -15.91
N ALA A 239 0.46 3.21 -17.17
CA ALA A 239 1.38 3.66 -18.21
C ALA A 239 1.92 5.07 -17.94
N SER A 240 1.06 5.99 -17.47
CA SER A 240 1.48 7.34 -17.07
C SER A 240 2.47 7.32 -15.92
N ILE A 241 2.22 6.50 -14.89
CA ILE A 241 3.14 6.32 -13.76
C ILE A 241 4.49 5.75 -14.23
N TRP A 242 4.44 4.75 -15.11
CA TRP A 242 5.65 4.18 -15.69
C TRP A 242 6.47 5.22 -16.48
N CYS A 243 5.80 6.06 -17.28
CA CYS A 243 6.45 7.17 -17.98
C CYS A 243 7.09 8.17 -17.01
N VAL A 244 6.36 8.58 -15.97
CA VAL A 244 6.88 9.52 -14.95
C VAL A 244 8.11 8.93 -14.25
N ASN A 245 8.06 7.66 -13.83
CA ASN A 245 9.21 6.99 -13.21
C ASN A 245 10.41 6.90 -14.17
N THR A 246 10.17 6.56 -15.45
CA THR A 246 11.23 6.49 -16.44
C THR A 246 11.90 7.85 -16.66
N LEU A 247 11.12 8.93 -16.77
CA LEU A 247 11.63 10.29 -16.86
C LEU A 247 12.39 10.70 -15.59
N THR A 248 11.89 10.33 -14.44
CA THR A 248 12.55 10.59 -13.15
C THR A 248 13.93 9.92 -13.09
N HIS A 249 14.03 8.66 -13.48
CA HIS A 249 15.31 7.95 -13.54
C HIS A 249 16.27 8.57 -14.56
N PHE A 250 15.76 9.03 -15.69
CA PHE A 250 16.56 9.77 -16.67
C PHE A 250 17.12 11.06 -16.07
N PHE A 251 16.30 11.85 -15.37
CA PHE A 251 16.78 13.08 -14.70
C PHE A 251 17.75 12.78 -13.57
N LEU A 252 17.52 11.74 -12.77
CA LEU A 252 18.48 11.29 -11.75
C LEU A 252 19.83 10.94 -12.39
N PHE A 253 19.82 10.27 -13.55
CA PHE A 253 21.04 9.99 -14.30
C PHE A 253 21.75 11.27 -14.74
N GLN A 254 21.02 12.28 -15.22
CA GLN A 254 21.60 13.59 -15.59
C GLN A 254 22.18 14.34 -14.37
N MET A 255 21.57 14.16 -13.18
CA MET A 255 22.05 14.73 -11.93
C MET A 255 23.27 13.99 -11.34
N GLY A 256 23.77 12.95 -12.04
CA GLY A 256 24.95 12.18 -11.61
C GLY A 256 24.65 10.98 -10.73
N TYR A 257 23.40 10.67 -10.44
CA TYR A 257 23.04 9.45 -9.73
C TYR A 257 23.19 8.24 -10.64
N ARG A 258 23.83 7.18 -10.14
CA ARG A 258 24.01 5.92 -10.87
C ARG A 258 23.42 4.77 -10.06
N ARG A 259 22.60 3.96 -10.69
CA ARG A 259 22.10 2.72 -10.09
C ARG A 259 23.27 1.79 -9.81
N ARG A 260 23.26 1.16 -8.65
CA ARG A 260 24.29 0.23 -8.17
C ARG A 260 23.71 -1.18 -8.15
N PRO A 261 23.75 -1.91 -9.27
CA PRO A 261 23.12 -3.24 -9.39
C PRO A 261 23.60 -4.23 -8.33
N GLU A 262 24.87 -4.11 -7.91
CA GLU A 262 25.49 -4.97 -6.89
C GLU A 262 24.86 -4.87 -5.50
N TYR A 263 24.11 -3.79 -5.25
CA TYR A 263 23.39 -3.54 -3.99
C TYR A 263 21.86 -3.52 -4.18
N CYS A 264 21.38 -3.83 -5.40
CA CYS A 264 19.96 -3.92 -5.65
C CYS A 264 19.45 -5.32 -5.30
N THR A 265 18.22 -5.35 -4.75
CA THR A 265 17.47 -6.58 -4.49
C THR A 265 16.16 -6.55 -5.26
N ALA A 266 15.39 -7.65 -5.22
CA ALA A 266 14.01 -7.61 -5.75
C ALA A 266 13.15 -6.55 -5.07
N ALA A 267 13.44 -6.23 -3.80
CA ALA A 267 12.67 -5.29 -3.00
C ALA A 267 13.18 -3.84 -3.07
N ALA A 268 14.45 -3.59 -3.42
CA ALA A 268 15.04 -2.26 -3.33
C ALA A 268 16.08 -1.99 -4.41
N ASN A 269 16.07 -0.77 -4.95
CA ASN A 269 17.10 -0.23 -5.83
C ASN A 269 17.92 0.81 -5.08
N LEU A 270 19.24 0.76 -5.26
CA LEU A 270 20.17 1.75 -4.71
C LEU A 270 20.76 2.59 -5.84
N TYR A 271 20.69 3.91 -5.68
CA TYR A 271 21.36 4.89 -6.54
C TYR A 271 22.39 5.65 -5.73
N HIS A 272 23.55 5.89 -6.32
CA HIS A 272 24.67 6.61 -5.69
C HIS A 272 25.11 7.75 -6.58
N ARG A 273 25.30 8.92 -5.96
CA ARG A 273 26.01 10.07 -6.53
C ARG A 273 27.28 10.30 -5.70
N PRO A 274 28.47 10.05 -6.25
CA PRO A 274 29.72 10.29 -5.54
C PRO A 274 29.93 11.79 -5.30
N LYS A 275 30.64 12.12 -4.22
CA LYS A 275 31.08 13.48 -3.96
C LYS A 275 31.98 14.00 -5.08
N SER A 276 31.86 15.29 -5.38
CA SER A 276 32.78 15.97 -6.32
C SER A 276 34.17 16.06 -5.74
N THR A 277 35.16 15.55 -6.46
CA THR A 277 36.60 15.57 -6.04
C THR A 277 37.26 16.94 -6.10
N LEU A 278 36.56 17.99 -6.57
CA LEU A 278 37.12 19.32 -6.77
C LEU A 278 37.36 20.13 -5.48
N LYS A 279 36.96 19.62 -4.30
CA LYS A 279 37.15 20.27 -2.99
C LYS A 279 37.79 19.29 -2.02
N THR A 280 39.13 19.18 -2.07
CA THR A 280 39.89 18.11 -1.38
C THR A 280 40.31 18.43 0.06
N ASP A 281 40.09 19.63 0.59
CA ASP A 281 40.64 20.06 1.89
C ASP A 281 39.62 20.14 3.04
N SER A 282 38.40 19.67 2.84
CA SER A 282 37.42 19.64 3.93
C SER A 282 37.41 18.27 4.63
N PRO A 283 37.26 18.24 5.98
CA PRO A 283 37.11 16.97 6.69
C PRO A 283 35.97 16.15 6.08
N SER A 284 36.13 14.82 6.05
CA SER A 284 35.17 13.90 5.48
C SER A 284 33.77 14.13 6.09
N LYS A 285 32.87 14.73 5.32
CA LYS A 285 31.48 14.91 5.73
C LYS A 285 30.76 13.56 5.65
N GLN A 286 29.81 13.36 6.55
CA GLN A 286 28.98 12.15 6.54
C GLN A 286 28.14 12.06 5.26
N PRO A 287 27.97 10.86 4.68
CA PRO A 287 27.12 10.66 3.51
C PRO A 287 25.66 10.93 3.86
N ILE A 288 24.88 11.32 2.85
CA ILE A 288 23.44 11.47 2.97
C ILE A 288 22.79 10.22 2.39
N VAL A 289 21.91 9.60 3.19
CA VAL A 289 21.00 8.52 2.72
C VAL A 289 19.60 9.07 2.68
N PHE A 290 18.97 8.99 1.51
CA PHE A 290 17.60 9.43 1.30
C PHE A 290 16.71 8.26 0.91
N VAL A 291 15.58 8.13 1.61
CA VAL A 291 14.54 7.12 1.37
C VAL A 291 13.26 7.84 1.05
N HIS A 292 12.61 7.49 -0.09
CA HIS A 292 11.35 8.12 -0.46
C HIS A 292 10.16 7.52 0.33
N GLY A 293 9.08 8.30 0.46
CA GLY A 293 7.80 7.85 1.01
C GLY A 293 6.89 7.15 -0.02
N ILE A 294 5.68 6.78 0.40
CA ILE A 294 4.66 6.22 -0.48
C ILE A 294 4.29 7.22 -1.57
N GLY A 295 4.28 6.77 -2.83
CA GLY A 295 3.90 7.61 -3.97
C GLY A 295 4.54 7.17 -5.28
N ILE A 296 4.89 8.12 -6.15
CA ILE A 296 5.53 7.88 -7.44
C ILE A 296 7.06 7.98 -7.27
N GLY A 297 7.65 7.14 -6.41
CA GLY A 297 9.08 7.10 -6.19
C GLY A 297 9.72 8.46 -5.94
N PHE A 298 10.83 8.75 -6.60
CA PHE A 298 11.55 10.01 -6.44
C PHE A 298 10.93 11.20 -7.19
N ALA A 299 9.89 11.02 -7.99
CA ALA A 299 9.31 12.08 -8.82
C ALA A 299 8.93 13.34 -8.01
N HIS A 300 8.30 13.15 -6.84
CA HIS A 300 7.91 14.26 -5.96
C HIS A 300 9.09 14.96 -5.30
N TYR A 301 10.24 14.32 -5.25
CA TYR A 301 11.42 14.82 -4.53
C TYR A 301 12.49 15.42 -5.45
N MET A 302 12.22 15.49 -6.78
CA MET A 302 13.22 15.98 -7.75
C MET A 302 13.77 17.37 -7.41
N GLY A 303 12.90 18.29 -6.95
CA GLY A 303 13.32 19.61 -6.51
C GLY A 303 14.25 19.56 -5.28
N LEU A 304 13.95 18.71 -4.31
CA LEU A 304 14.79 18.50 -3.12
C LEU A 304 16.12 17.85 -3.50
N LEU A 305 16.10 16.82 -4.34
CA LEU A 305 17.31 16.10 -4.76
C LEU A 305 18.28 17.00 -5.54
N HIS A 306 17.75 17.98 -6.27
CA HIS A 306 18.57 18.99 -6.95
C HIS A 306 19.31 19.90 -5.96
N LEU A 307 18.75 20.17 -4.79
CA LEU A 307 19.34 21.02 -3.77
C LEU A 307 20.38 20.30 -2.90
N PHE A 308 20.56 19.00 -3.05
CA PHE A 308 21.52 18.25 -2.25
C PHE A 308 22.96 18.68 -2.57
N PRO A 309 23.83 18.82 -1.54
CA PRO A 309 25.21 19.27 -1.71
C PRO A 309 26.01 18.32 -2.59
N THR A 310 26.96 18.87 -3.36
CA THR A 310 27.80 18.08 -4.27
C THR A 310 29.11 17.58 -3.65
N ASP A 311 29.42 18.03 -2.42
CA ASP A 311 30.65 17.73 -1.70
C ASP A 311 30.51 16.54 -0.72
N VAL A 312 29.41 15.80 -0.80
CA VAL A 312 29.16 14.56 -0.02
C VAL A 312 28.65 13.45 -0.92
N ASP A 313 28.91 12.21 -0.50
CA ASP A 313 28.29 11.04 -1.13
C ASP A 313 26.79 11.00 -0.81
N ILE A 314 25.97 10.74 -1.82
CA ILE A 314 24.51 10.65 -1.66
C ILE A 314 24.02 9.30 -2.15
N TYR A 315 23.28 8.63 -1.29
CA TYR A 315 22.64 7.36 -1.55
C TYR A 315 21.12 7.53 -1.55
N LEU A 316 20.46 7.14 -2.64
CA LEU A 316 19.00 7.14 -2.75
C LEU A 316 18.53 5.69 -2.75
N LEU A 317 17.64 5.35 -1.83
CA LEU A 317 17.02 4.04 -1.73
C LEU A 317 15.60 4.11 -2.26
N GLU A 318 15.32 3.31 -3.31
CA GLU A 318 14.00 3.21 -3.92
C GLU A 318 13.41 1.82 -3.67
N TRP A 319 12.16 1.79 -3.23
CA TRP A 319 11.36 0.58 -3.12
C TRP A 319 10.31 0.55 -4.24
N PRO A 320 10.47 -0.29 -5.28
CA PRO A 320 9.59 -0.31 -6.46
C PRO A 320 8.10 -0.43 -6.13
N HIS A 321 7.75 -1.30 -5.17
CA HIS A 321 6.36 -1.52 -4.75
C HIS A 321 5.77 -0.33 -3.97
N VAL A 322 6.59 0.49 -3.30
CA VAL A 322 6.16 1.73 -2.65
C VAL A 322 6.14 2.90 -3.64
N ALA A 323 6.90 2.77 -4.74
CA ALA A 323 6.98 3.74 -5.83
C ALA A 323 5.93 3.52 -6.94
N MET A 324 4.92 2.70 -6.72
CA MET A 324 3.91 2.31 -7.73
C MET A 324 4.51 1.74 -9.02
N GLN A 325 5.71 1.19 -8.96
CA GLN A 325 6.32 0.54 -10.11
C GLN A 325 5.78 -0.89 -10.24
N MET A 326 5.66 -1.34 -11.48
CA MET A 326 5.37 -2.76 -11.71
C MET A 326 6.58 -3.58 -11.25
N ALA A 327 6.41 -4.33 -10.18
CA ALA A 327 7.46 -5.20 -9.68
C ALA A 327 7.70 -6.32 -10.71
N THR A 328 8.89 -6.34 -11.28
CA THR A 328 9.36 -7.40 -12.15
C THR A 328 10.08 -8.44 -11.28
N GLY A 329 9.37 -9.41 -10.77
CA GLY A 329 9.93 -10.55 -10.02
C GLY A 329 9.46 -10.59 -8.56
N TRP A 330 8.64 -11.56 -8.30
CA TRP A 330 8.28 -12.07 -6.98
C TRP A 330 9.11 -13.32 -6.71
#